data_5fbf2a1cc43c16dc21a89b3bbc41d339
#
_entry.id   5fbf2a1cc43c16dc21a89b3bbc41d339
#
_cell.length_a   1.000
_cell.length_b   1.000
_cell.length_c   1.000
_cell.angle_alpha   90.00
_cell.angle_beta   90.00
_cell.angle_gamma   90.00
#
_symmetry.space_group_name_H-M   'P 1'
#
loop_
_entity.id
_entity.type
_entity.pdbx_description
1 polymer ?
#
loop_
_entity_poly.entity_id
_entity_poly.type
_entity_poly.pdbx_seq_one_letter_code
_entity_poly.pdbx_strand_id
1 'polypeptide(L)'
;MIEKQNGRLLVSAPLIMANARGLLDAGRSALQRGEVIFDFSAVNEADSSAIAVMLGWLRAAVPAQASVKFAHIPAGVRSLAELYGVTDLLPLA
;
A
#
# COMPACT_ATOMS: atom_id res chain seq x y z
N MET A 1 -2.67 12.49 -0.41
CA MET A 1 -2.14 11.19 -0.85
C MET A 1 -2.85 9.99 -0.25
N ILE A 2 -3.13 10.03 1.02
CA ILE A 2 -3.87 8.98 1.72
C ILE A 2 -5.08 9.63 2.37
N GLU A 3 -6.27 9.11 2.10
CA GLU A 3 -7.53 9.63 2.63
C GLU A 3 -8.28 8.55 3.38
N LYS A 4 -8.84 8.90 4.52
CA LYS A 4 -9.62 7.95 5.30
C LYS A 4 -11.05 7.94 4.79
N GLN A 5 -11.49 6.81 4.24
CA GLN A 5 -12.85 6.65 3.71
C GLN A 5 -13.40 5.29 4.07
N ASN A 6 -14.60 5.26 4.64
CA ASN A 6 -15.33 4.03 4.93
C ASN A 6 -14.50 3.01 5.73
N GLY A 7 -13.69 3.49 6.66
CA GLY A 7 -12.85 2.61 7.48
C GLY A 7 -11.60 2.10 6.78
N ARG A 8 -11.31 2.59 5.58
CA ARG A 8 -10.12 2.22 4.80
C ARG A 8 -9.26 3.44 4.55
N LEU A 9 -8.00 3.20 4.19
CA LEU A 9 -7.07 4.24 3.77
C LEU A 9 -7.03 4.23 2.25
N LEU A 10 -7.70 5.21 1.63
CA LEU A 10 -7.72 5.33 0.18
C LEU A 10 -6.44 5.97 -0.31
N VAL A 11 -5.71 5.29 -1.18
CA VAL A 11 -4.52 5.83 -1.82
C VAL A 11 -4.99 6.68 -3.01
N SER A 12 -4.76 7.99 -2.96
CA SER A 12 -5.32 8.92 -3.93
C SER A 12 -4.28 9.55 -4.86
N ALA A 13 -3.02 9.17 -4.73
CA ALA A 13 -1.95 9.65 -5.60
C ALA A 13 -1.39 8.50 -6.42
N PRO A 14 -0.81 8.78 -7.61
CA PRO A 14 -0.16 7.74 -8.40
C PRO A 14 0.96 7.04 -7.62
N LEU A 15 1.01 5.72 -7.74
CA LEU A 15 2.04 4.89 -7.10
C LEU A 15 3.27 4.82 -7.99
N ILE A 16 3.94 5.95 -8.13
CA ILE A 16 5.12 6.09 -8.97
C ILE A 16 6.30 6.61 -8.15
N MET A 17 7.50 6.45 -8.69
CA MET A 17 8.74 6.83 -8.01
C MET A 17 8.69 8.24 -7.43
N ALA A 18 8.15 9.20 -8.18
CA ALA A 18 8.08 10.60 -7.75
C ALA A 18 7.30 10.79 -6.45
N ASN A 19 6.35 9.90 -6.15
CA ASN A 19 5.49 9.99 -4.98
C ASN A 19 5.86 8.99 -3.88
N ALA A 20 6.85 8.13 -4.13
CA ALA A 20 7.11 6.99 -3.25
C ALA A 20 7.41 7.40 -1.81
N ARG A 21 8.29 8.37 -1.61
CA ARG A 21 8.64 8.83 -0.27
C ARG A 21 7.42 9.42 0.44
N GLY A 22 6.68 10.30 -0.26
CA GLY A 22 5.49 10.93 0.32
C GLY A 22 4.42 9.92 0.67
N LEU A 23 4.20 8.93 -0.19
CA LEU A 23 3.21 7.88 0.07
C LEU A 23 3.65 6.99 1.23
N LEU A 24 4.93 6.63 1.29
CA LEU A 24 5.44 5.83 2.40
C LEU A 24 5.22 6.55 3.72
N ASP A 25 5.60 7.82 3.80
CA ASP A 25 5.47 8.62 5.02
C ASP A 25 3.99 8.82 5.41
N ALA A 26 3.14 9.12 4.42
CA ALA A 26 1.71 9.34 4.68
C ALA A 26 1.03 8.06 5.21
N GLY A 27 1.34 6.91 4.61
CA GLY A 27 0.78 5.64 5.05
C GLY A 27 1.27 5.24 6.43
N ARG A 28 2.56 5.45 6.70
CA ARG A 28 3.13 5.16 8.03
C ARG A 28 2.45 6.00 9.11
N SER A 29 2.20 7.26 8.83
CA SER A 29 1.54 8.17 9.77
C SER A 29 0.08 7.80 10.02
N ALA A 30 -0.54 7.10 9.07
CA ALA A 30 -1.95 6.71 9.16
C ALA A 30 -2.15 5.35 9.84
N LEU A 31 -1.08 4.60 10.11
CA LEU A 31 -1.21 3.29 10.74
C LEU A 31 -1.73 3.41 12.18
N GLN A 32 -2.64 2.51 12.52
CA GLN A 32 -3.21 2.41 13.86
C GLN A 32 -3.25 0.96 14.26
N ARG A 33 -3.30 0.71 15.57
CA ARG A 33 -3.45 -0.66 16.10
C ARG A 33 -4.72 -1.30 15.51
N GLY A 34 -4.62 -2.57 15.13
CA GLY A 34 -5.73 -3.33 14.58
C GLY A 34 -5.66 -3.42 13.07
N GLU A 35 -6.76 -3.76 12.45
CA GLU A 35 -6.80 -3.96 11.00
C GLU A 35 -6.79 -2.63 10.25
N VAL A 36 -5.89 -2.54 9.28
CA VAL A 36 -5.76 -1.37 8.40
C VAL A 36 -5.79 -1.87 6.95
N ILE A 37 -6.72 -1.35 6.17
CA ILE A 37 -6.84 -1.72 4.76
C ILE A 37 -6.46 -0.52 3.90
N PHE A 38 -5.40 -0.69 3.09
CA PHE A 38 -5.06 0.28 2.05
C PHE A 38 -5.83 -0.09 0.79
N ASP A 39 -6.58 0.87 0.27
CA ASP A 39 -7.44 0.67 -0.90
C ASP A 39 -6.83 1.42 -2.09
N PHE A 40 -6.56 0.67 -3.16
CA PHE A 40 -5.92 1.22 -4.37
C PHE A 40 -6.92 1.47 -5.49
N SER A 41 -8.22 1.47 -5.21
CA SER A 41 -9.24 1.60 -6.26
C SER A 41 -9.15 2.91 -7.05
N ALA A 42 -8.58 3.96 -6.46
CA ALA A 42 -8.41 5.25 -7.11
C ALA A 42 -7.05 5.40 -7.82
N VAL A 43 -6.19 4.36 -7.78
CA VAL A 43 -4.86 4.44 -8.37
C VAL A 43 -4.94 4.05 -9.85
N ASN A 44 -4.61 5.00 -10.73
CA ASN A 44 -4.65 4.78 -12.18
C ASN A 44 -3.27 4.62 -12.79
N GLU A 45 -2.21 4.93 -12.05
CA GLU A 45 -0.85 4.90 -12.56
C GLU A 45 0.07 4.35 -11.46
N ALA A 46 0.91 3.38 -11.83
CA ALA A 46 1.85 2.76 -10.90
C ALA A 46 3.08 2.27 -11.65
N ASP A 47 4.22 2.29 -10.96
CA ASP A 47 5.45 1.67 -11.44
C ASP A 47 6.00 0.72 -10.38
N SER A 48 7.22 0.22 -10.58
CA SER A 48 7.81 -0.77 -9.67
C SER A 48 8.01 -0.25 -8.25
N SER A 49 8.03 1.07 -8.04
CA SER A 49 8.17 1.63 -6.71
C SER A 49 6.97 1.31 -5.81
N ALA A 50 5.82 0.96 -6.41
CA ALA A 50 4.64 0.55 -5.65
C ALA A 50 4.94 -0.61 -4.71
N ILE A 51 5.72 -1.60 -5.18
CA ILE A 51 6.07 -2.77 -4.38
C ILE A 51 6.89 -2.33 -3.15
N ALA A 52 7.87 -1.44 -3.34
CA ALA A 52 8.70 -0.96 -2.25
C ALA A 52 7.87 -0.21 -1.20
N VAL A 53 6.93 0.61 -1.65
CA VAL A 53 6.04 1.36 -0.75
C VAL A 53 5.16 0.39 0.05
N MET A 54 4.55 -0.59 -0.61
CA MET A 54 3.69 -1.57 0.06
C MET A 54 4.47 -2.37 1.10
N LEU A 55 5.66 -2.86 0.75
CA LEU A 55 6.51 -3.59 1.68
C LEU A 55 6.96 -2.69 2.85
N GLY A 56 7.22 -1.42 2.58
CA GLY A 56 7.55 -0.44 3.61
C GLY A 56 6.42 -0.25 4.61
N TRP A 57 5.19 -0.20 4.15
CA TRP A 57 4.02 -0.12 5.04
C TRP A 57 3.88 -1.37 5.88
N LEU A 58 4.09 -2.56 5.30
CA LEU A 58 4.04 -3.81 6.05
C LEU A 58 5.11 -3.84 7.14
N ARG A 59 6.30 -3.34 6.84
CA ARG A 59 7.39 -3.27 7.81
C ARG A 59 7.04 -2.33 8.95
N ALA A 60 6.45 -1.17 8.63
CA ALA A 60 6.04 -0.19 9.64
C ALA A 60 4.86 -0.67 10.48
N ALA A 61 4.07 -1.61 9.97
CA ALA A 61 2.91 -2.13 10.69
C ALA A 61 3.30 -2.90 11.96
N VAL A 62 4.48 -3.51 11.99
CA VAL A 62 4.91 -4.34 13.12
C VAL A 62 4.96 -3.53 14.42
N PRO A 63 5.74 -2.43 14.53
CA PRO A 63 5.75 -1.66 15.77
C PRO A 63 4.42 -0.95 16.05
N ALA A 64 3.62 -0.66 15.02
CA ALA A 64 2.32 -0.04 15.20
C ALA A 64 1.25 -1.04 15.66
N GLN A 65 1.58 -2.32 15.69
CA GLN A 65 0.63 -3.40 16.00
C GLN A 65 -0.58 -3.35 15.07
N ALA A 66 -0.33 -3.01 13.82
CA ALA A 66 -1.35 -2.97 12.77
C ALA A 66 -1.30 -4.26 11.97
N SER A 67 -2.49 -4.72 11.55
CA SER A 67 -2.64 -5.83 10.61
C SER A 67 -3.02 -5.21 9.27
N VAL A 68 -2.04 -5.06 8.39
CA VAL A 68 -2.24 -4.37 7.11
C VAL A 68 -2.69 -5.36 6.04
N LYS A 69 -3.70 -4.94 5.28
CA LYS A 69 -4.16 -5.67 4.09
C LYS A 69 -4.34 -4.68 2.95
N PHE A 70 -4.28 -5.19 1.73
CA PHE A 70 -4.39 -4.39 0.51
C PHE A 70 -5.62 -4.80 -0.29
N ALA A 71 -6.41 -3.82 -0.70
CA ALA A 71 -7.60 -4.01 -1.51
C ALA A 71 -7.43 -3.36 -2.87
N HIS A 72 -7.96 -4.00 -3.91
CA HIS A 72 -7.99 -3.46 -5.27
C HIS A 72 -6.61 -3.10 -5.83
N ILE A 73 -5.63 -3.98 -5.61
CA ILE A 73 -4.28 -3.78 -6.14
C ILE A 73 -4.37 -3.74 -7.66
N PRO A 74 -3.78 -2.70 -8.31
CA PRO A 74 -3.78 -2.61 -9.77
C PRO A 74 -3.14 -3.84 -10.41
N ALA A 75 -3.69 -4.27 -11.55
CA ALA A 75 -3.21 -5.48 -12.23
C ALA A 75 -1.72 -5.41 -12.57
N GLY A 76 -1.23 -4.23 -12.98
CA GLY A 76 0.19 -4.05 -13.28
C GLY A 76 1.08 -4.26 -12.06
N VAL A 77 0.62 -3.82 -10.88
CA VAL A 77 1.36 -4.01 -9.63
C VAL A 77 1.37 -5.50 -9.25
N ARG A 78 0.23 -6.18 -9.43
CA ARG A 78 0.16 -7.61 -9.16
C ARG A 78 1.10 -8.41 -10.05
N SER A 79 1.19 -8.02 -11.33
CA SER A 79 2.12 -8.65 -12.27
C SER A 79 3.58 -8.44 -11.85
N LEU A 80 3.92 -7.23 -11.40
CA LEU A 80 5.27 -6.96 -10.91
C LEU A 80 5.58 -7.78 -9.66
N ALA A 81 4.59 -7.92 -8.76
CA ALA A 81 4.78 -8.72 -7.55
C ALA A 81 5.08 -10.18 -7.89
N GLU A 82 4.39 -10.73 -8.90
CA GLU A 82 4.66 -12.07 -9.39
C GLU A 82 6.07 -12.19 -9.97
N LEU A 83 6.44 -11.22 -10.80
CA LEU A 83 7.76 -11.19 -11.42
C LEU A 83 8.88 -11.17 -10.37
N TYR A 84 8.70 -10.42 -9.30
CA TYR A 84 9.69 -10.31 -8.24
C TYR A 84 9.59 -11.43 -7.19
N GLY A 85 8.58 -12.30 -7.30
CA GLY A 85 8.41 -13.40 -6.36
C GLY A 85 7.96 -12.97 -4.98
N VAL A 86 7.24 -11.86 -4.86
CA VAL A 86 6.81 -11.32 -3.56
C VAL A 86 5.30 -11.34 -3.35
N THR A 87 4.56 -11.99 -4.26
CA THR A 87 3.10 -12.06 -4.14
C THR A 87 2.64 -12.56 -2.77
N ASP A 88 3.33 -13.58 -2.25
CA ASP A 88 2.96 -14.20 -0.97
C ASP A 88 3.21 -13.27 0.23
N LEU A 89 3.95 -12.20 0.04
CA LEU A 89 4.23 -11.23 1.10
C LEU A 89 3.14 -10.17 1.22
N LEU A 90 2.22 -10.08 0.24
CA LEU A 90 1.22 -9.03 0.17
C LEU A 90 -0.13 -9.55 0.67
N PRO A 91 -0.52 -9.22 1.92
CA PRO A 91 -1.81 -9.65 2.45
C PRO A 91 -2.96 -8.98 1.68
N LEU A 92 -3.89 -9.77 1.19
CA LEU A 92 -5.03 -9.26 0.43
C LEU A 92 -6.27 -9.18 1.31
N ALA A 93 -7.00 -8.09 1.14
CA ALA A 93 -8.27 -7.89 1.83
C ALA A 93 -9.38 -8.70 1.20
#